data_8fedc176e1df50f2c97e3bae9505761f
#
_entry.id   8fedc176e1df50f2c97e3bae9505761f
#
_cell.length_a   1.000
_cell.length_b   1.000
_cell.length_c   1.000
_cell.angle_alpha   90.00
_cell.angle_beta   90.00
_cell.angle_gamma   90.00
#
_symmetry.space_group_name_H-M   'P 1'
#
loop_
_entity.id
_entity.type
_entity.pdbx_description
1 polymer ?
#
loop_
_entity_poly.entity_id
_entity_poly.type
_entity_poly.pdbx_seq_one_letter_code
_entity_poly.pdbx_strand_id
1 'polypeptide(L)'
;VRTPSNDPVMIKKLLDVGVEALMVPMIENAVEAQAVVSAVKYPPRGIRGIAYTDARASEYGFKAQEYLETVSDNIFIICQVESENAVHNVDEIASVEGVDMIFIGPSDLSASIGTPAQFDNQKHKKLMKKAIDSIKATEKYLGTTPYGIKTIIDLFEEDFHMVVCEADVSMLRESARKLAVQKPCF
;
A
#
# COMPACT_ATOMS: atom_id res chain seq x y z
N VAL A 1 0.56 -6.87 -3.78
CA VAL A 1 -0.16 -7.54 -2.65
C VAL A 1 -0.06 -6.68 -1.40
N ARG A 2 -1.16 -6.58 -0.61
CA ARG A 2 -1.12 -5.97 0.72
C ARG A 2 -0.97 -7.04 1.80
N THR A 3 0.00 -6.85 2.71
CA THR A 3 0.15 -7.70 3.90
C THR A 3 -0.95 -7.40 4.93
N PRO A 4 -1.25 -8.33 5.85
CA PRO A 4 -2.15 -8.04 6.97
C PRO A 4 -1.53 -7.10 8.02
N SER A 5 -0.21 -7.10 8.13
CA SER A 5 0.56 -6.33 9.12
C SER A 5 2.01 -6.16 8.68
N ASN A 6 2.77 -5.32 9.41
CA ASN A 6 4.22 -5.21 9.28
C ASN A 6 4.90 -6.38 10.01
N ASP A 7 4.81 -7.58 9.40
CA ASP A 7 5.37 -8.82 9.94
C ASP A 7 6.44 -9.37 8.97
N PRO A 8 7.71 -9.44 9.37
CA PRO A 8 8.79 -9.92 8.50
C PRO A 8 8.61 -11.37 8.03
N VAL A 9 7.92 -12.22 8.81
CA VAL A 9 7.63 -13.59 8.41
C VAL A 9 6.64 -13.64 7.26
N MET A 10 5.57 -12.83 7.34
CA MET A 10 4.58 -12.73 6.27
C MET A 10 5.17 -12.08 5.02
N ILE A 11 5.95 -11.00 5.19
CA ILE A 11 6.68 -10.34 4.10
C ILE A 11 7.55 -11.36 3.35
N LYS A 12 8.39 -12.12 4.09
CA LYS A 12 9.22 -13.15 3.49
C LYS A 12 8.42 -14.16 2.68
N LYS A 13 7.32 -14.70 3.24
CA LYS A 13 6.47 -15.70 2.55
C LYS A 13 5.92 -15.16 1.23
N LEU A 14 5.45 -13.92 1.20
CA LEU A 14 4.93 -13.31 -0.01
C LEU A 14 6.02 -13.10 -1.06
N LEU A 15 7.20 -12.66 -0.65
CA LEU A 15 8.34 -12.46 -1.55
C LEU A 15 8.86 -13.80 -2.09
N ASP A 16 8.86 -14.86 -1.29
CA ASP A 16 9.31 -16.19 -1.72
C ASP A 16 8.36 -16.84 -2.73
N VAL A 17 7.06 -16.46 -2.75
CA VAL A 17 6.14 -16.88 -3.84
C VAL A 17 6.19 -15.97 -5.07
N GLY A 18 6.98 -14.89 -5.06
CA GLY A 18 7.25 -14.05 -6.22
C GLY A 18 6.40 -12.78 -6.29
N VAL A 19 6.00 -12.23 -5.14
CA VAL A 19 5.38 -10.89 -5.11
C VAL A 19 6.45 -9.84 -5.42
N GLU A 20 6.18 -8.94 -6.37
CA GLU A 20 7.08 -7.88 -6.81
C GLU A 20 6.68 -6.49 -6.29
N ALA A 21 5.43 -6.31 -5.87
CA ALA A 21 4.96 -5.07 -5.27
C ALA A 21 4.23 -5.38 -3.95
N LEU A 22 4.75 -4.83 -2.85
CA LEU A 22 4.29 -5.13 -1.51
C LEU A 22 3.80 -3.87 -0.82
N MET A 23 2.53 -3.87 -0.40
CA MET A 23 1.94 -2.82 0.43
C MET A 23 1.88 -3.29 1.88
N VAL A 24 2.41 -2.48 2.80
CA VAL A 24 2.36 -2.75 4.24
C VAL A 24 1.49 -1.70 4.92
N PRO A 25 0.40 -2.11 5.60
CA PRO A 25 -0.54 -1.20 6.24
C PRO A 25 -0.01 -0.64 7.56
N MET A 26 -0.68 0.41 8.07
CA MET A 26 -0.51 0.96 9.42
C MET A 26 0.93 1.37 9.74
N ILE A 27 1.62 2.02 8.80
CA ILE A 27 2.97 2.55 9.04
C ILE A 27 2.85 3.91 9.71
N GLU A 28 3.32 3.98 10.95
CA GLU A 28 3.14 5.14 11.82
C GLU A 28 4.34 6.10 11.88
N ASN A 29 5.54 5.62 11.52
CA ASN A 29 6.78 6.39 11.64
C ASN A 29 7.91 5.81 10.75
N ALA A 30 9.02 6.55 10.65
CA ALA A 30 10.19 6.15 9.87
C ALA A 30 10.83 4.83 10.34
N VAL A 31 10.77 4.52 11.63
CA VAL A 31 11.34 3.26 12.17
C VAL A 31 10.58 2.05 11.63
N GLU A 32 9.25 2.14 11.59
CA GLU A 32 8.41 1.08 11.03
C GLU A 32 8.60 0.96 9.51
N ALA A 33 8.70 2.08 8.79
CA ALA A 33 9.01 2.06 7.36
C ALA A 33 10.39 1.44 7.08
N GLN A 34 11.40 1.75 7.89
CA GLN A 34 12.73 1.14 7.79
C GLN A 34 12.69 -0.37 8.08
N ALA A 35 11.84 -0.80 9.03
CA ALA A 35 11.64 -2.22 9.32
C ALA A 35 11.04 -2.98 8.12
N VAL A 36 10.10 -2.36 7.39
CA VAL A 36 9.57 -2.92 6.13
C VAL A 36 10.69 -3.11 5.11
N VAL A 37 11.48 -2.07 4.85
CA VAL A 37 12.60 -2.12 3.90
C VAL A 37 13.59 -3.22 4.29
N SER A 38 13.91 -3.30 5.59
CA SER A 38 14.83 -4.32 6.13
C SER A 38 14.28 -5.74 5.95
N ALA A 39 12.97 -5.95 6.15
CA ALA A 39 12.32 -7.25 5.98
C ALA A 39 12.26 -7.72 4.51
N VAL A 40 12.28 -6.78 3.56
CA VAL A 40 12.25 -7.06 2.12
C VAL A 40 13.63 -7.44 1.58
N LYS A 41 14.67 -6.81 2.08
CA LYS A 41 16.03 -6.93 1.52
C LYS A 41 16.83 -8.05 2.18
N TYR A 42 17.66 -8.73 1.38
CA TYR A 42 18.62 -9.70 1.90
C TYR A 42 19.79 -9.02 2.63
N PRO A 43 20.45 -9.72 3.60
CA PRO A 43 21.71 -9.26 4.16
C PRO A 43 22.77 -8.94 3.08
N PRO A 44 23.63 -7.91 3.26
CA PRO A 44 23.74 -7.05 4.45
C PRO A 44 22.75 -5.86 4.48
N ARG A 45 21.94 -5.66 3.43
CA ARG A 45 21.02 -4.52 3.30
C ARG A 45 19.73 -4.67 4.12
N GLY A 46 19.42 -5.89 4.59
CA GLY A 46 18.24 -6.19 5.37
C GLY A 46 18.37 -7.50 6.13
N ILE A 47 17.22 -8.02 6.59
CA ILE A 47 17.12 -9.22 7.44
C ILE A 47 16.33 -10.37 6.80
N ARG A 48 15.90 -10.24 5.53
CA ARG A 48 15.16 -11.30 4.85
C ARG A 48 15.96 -12.59 4.85
N GLY A 49 15.37 -13.67 5.40
CA GLY A 49 16.00 -15.00 5.39
C GLY A 49 16.19 -15.53 3.97
N ILE A 50 17.39 -15.99 3.67
CA ILE A 50 17.77 -16.49 2.33
C ILE A 50 17.15 -17.88 2.09
N ALA A 51 16.34 -18.01 1.05
CA ALA A 51 15.73 -19.27 0.59
C ALA A 51 15.71 -19.35 -0.95
N TYR A 52 16.68 -18.71 -1.57
CA TYR A 52 16.72 -18.51 -3.03
C TYR A 52 16.86 -19.80 -3.85
N THR A 53 17.27 -20.89 -3.24
CA THR A 53 17.36 -22.21 -3.89
C THR A 53 16.02 -22.95 -3.95
N ASP A 54 15.09 -22.61 -3.05
CA ASP A 54 13.85 -23.36 -2.86
C ASP A 54 12.58 -22.50 -3.11
N ALA A 55 12.76 -21.18 -3.23
CA ALA A 55 11.68 -20.25 -3.43
C ALA A 55 11.10 -20.31 -4.85
N ARG A 56 9.79 -20.19 -4.98
CA ARG A 56 9.12 -20.07 -6.28
C ARG A 56 9.62 -18.85 -7.06
N ALA A 57 9.92 -17.75 -6.37
CA ALA A 57 10.41 -16.50 -6.94
C ALA A 57 11.71 -16.66 -7.75
N SER A 58 12.57 -17.63 -7.41
CA SER A 58 13.80 -17.97 -8.12
C SER A 58 13.64 -19.18 -9.06
N GLU A 59 12.39 -19.53 -9.41
CA GLU A 59 12.06 -20.74 -10.15
C GLU A 59 12.64 -22.01 -9.50
N TYR A 60 12.51 -22.10 -8.16
CA TYR A 60 13.02 -23.22 -7.36
C TYR A 60 14.53 -23.43 -7.54
N GLY A 61 15.27 -22.34 -7.64
CA GLY A 61 16.72 -22.34 -7.77
C GLY A 61 17.27 -22.33 -9.20
N PHE A 62 16.44 -22.52 -10.23
CA PHE A 62 16.90 -22.46 -11.63
C PHE A 62 17.45 -21.08 -12.00
N LYS A 63 16.90 -19.99 -11.42
CA LYS A 63 17.35 -18.62 -11.58
C LYS A 63 17.96 -18.03 -10.30
N ALA A 64 18.54 -18.87 -9.47
CA ALA A 64 19.05 -18.48 -8.16
C ALA A 64 20.02 -17.30 -8.19
N GLN A 65 21.00 -17.34 -9.09
CA GLN A 65 22.03 -16.29 -9.21
C GLN A 65 21.42 -14.95 -9.67
N GLU A 66 20.67 -14.98 -10.76
CA GLU A 66 19.97 -13.80 -11.30
C GLU A 66 19.03 -13.17 -10.26
N TYR A 67 18.28 -14.01 -9.54
CA TYR A 67 17.36 -13.56 -8.51
C TYR A 67 18.09 -12.85 -7.36
N LEU A 68 19.20 -13.42 -6.86
CA LEU A 68 20.00 -12.79 -5.80
C LEU A 68 20.57 -11.43 -6.21
N GLU A 69 21.02 -11.30 -7.46
CA GLU A 69 21.63 -10.08 -7.97
C GLU A 69 20.61 -8.95 -8.15
N THR A 70 19.35 -9.29 -8.45
CA THR A 70 18.36 -8.30 -8.89
C THR A 70 17.21 -8.05 -7.91
N VAL A 71 16.83 -9.03 -7.08
CA VAL A 71 15.59 -8.97 -6.29
C VAL A 71 15.54 -7.81 -5.32
N SER A 72 16.66 -7.45 -4.69
CA SER A 72 16.68 -6.36 -3.71
C SER A 72 16.31 -4.99 -4.30
N ASP A 73 16.45 -4.80 -5.59
CA ASP A 73 16.17 -3.55 -6.28
C ASP A 73 14.90 -3.62 -7.15
N ASN A 74 14.33 -4.81 -7.30
CA ASN A 74 13.14 -5.04 -8.12
C ASN A 74 11.83 -5.17 -7.31
N ILE A 75 11.87 -5.13 -5.98
CA ILE A 75 10.65 -5.14 -5.15
C ILE A 75 10.19 -3.69 -4.92
N PHE A 76 8.97 -3.40 -5.34
CA PHE A 76 8.32 -2.11 -5.14
C PHE A 76 7.65 -2.06 -3.76
N ILE A 77 8.12 -1.18 -2.88
CA ILE A 77 7.68 -1.09 -1.49
C ILE A 77 6.72 0.07 -1.29
N ILE A 78 5.51 -0.26 -0.81
CA ILE A 78 4.44 0.69 -0.55
C ILE A 78 4.17 0.75 0.95
N CYS A 79 4.38 1.89 1.58
CA CYS A 79 3.98 2.15 2.96
C CYS A 79 2.59 2.80 3.00
N GLN A 80 1.65 2.19 3.72
CA GLN A 80 0.31 2.74 3.86
C GLN A 80 0.20 3.60 5.11
N VAL A 81 -0.12 4.88 4.92
CA VAL A 81 -0.33 5.93 5.94
C VAL A 81 -1.83 6.14 6.10
N GLU A 82 -2.38 5.83 7.27
CA GLU A 82 -3.83 5.76 7.46
C GLU A 82 -4.31 6.13 8.87
N SER A 83 -3.45 6.83 9.62
CA SER A 83 -3.79 7.41 10.92
C SER A 83 -3.38 8.89 11.00
N GLU A 84 -3.96 9.61 11.97
CA GLU A 84 -3.57 10.99 12.25
C GLU A 84 -2.07 11.09 12.59
N ASN A 85 -1.57 10.15 13.41
CA ASN A 85 -0.16 10.10 13.80
C ASN A 85 0.74 9.86 12.58
N ALA A 86 0.41 8.90 11.73
CA ALA A 86 1.15 8.61 10.51
C ALA A 86 1.20 9.83 9.56
N VAL A 87 0.09 10.59 9.42
CA VAL A 87 0.07 11.83 8.64
C VAL A 87 0.96 12.91 9.25
N HIS A 88 1.09 12.96 10.57
CA HIS A 88 2.03 13.89 11.20
C HIS A 88 3.49 13.54 10.92
N ASN A 89 3.80 12.26 10.76
CA ASN A 89 5.14 11.72 10.50
C ASN A 89 5.41 11.42 9.01
N VAL A 90 4.53 11.82 8.10
CA VAL A 90 4.60 11.42 6.68
C VAL A 90 5.90 11.86 6.00
N ASP A 91 6.44 13.02 6.37
CA ASP A 91 7.71 13.52 5.83
C ASP A 91 8.88 12.60 6.20
N GLU A 92 8.91 12.12 7.44
CA GLU A 92 9.93 11.16 7.91
C GLU A 92 9.76 9.79 7.24
N ILE A 93 8.53 9.30 7.12
CA ILE A 93 8.22 8.04 6.43
C ILE A 93 8.65 8.12 4.96
N ALA A 94 8.32 9.21 4.28
CA ALA A 94 8.67 9.40 2.88
C ALA A 94 10.18 9.59 2.66
N SER A 95 10.94 10.04 3.66
CA SER A 95 12.40 10.17 3.58
C SER A 95 13.15 8.84 3.66
N VAL A 96 12.47 7.73 4.05
CA VAL A 96 13.11 6.43 4.18
C VAL A 96 13.56 5.91 2.82
N GLU A 97 14.86 5.63 2.71
CA GLU A 97 15.44 5.02 1.51
C GLU A 97 14.90 3.60 1.31
N GLY A 98 14.49 3.28 0.08
CA GLY A 98 13.93 1.98 -0.28
C GLY A 98 12.41 1.90 -0.16
N VAL A 99 11.72 2.91 0.37
CA VAL A 99 10.29 3.08 0.18
C VAL A 99 10.06 3.72 -1.19
N ASP A 100 9.18 3.16 -2.01
CA ASP A 100 8.90 3.66 -3.37
C ASP A 100 7.63 4.50 -3.42
N MET A 101 6.61 4.11 -2.67
CA MET A 101 5.30 4.76 -2.67
C MET A 101 4.75 4.94 -1.25
N ILE A 102 4.10 6.07 -1.03
CA ILE A 102 3.21 6.26 0.12
C ILE A 102 1.76 6.14 -0.36
N PHE A 103 1.02 5.24 0.26
CA PHE A 103 -0.40 5.03 -0.01
C PHE A 103 -1.24 5.58 1.14
N ILE A 104 -2.13 6.54 0.85
CA ILE A 104 -3.01 7.10 1.87
C ILE A 104 -4.28 6.26 1.97
N GLY A 105 -4.61 5.76 3.18
CA GLY A 105 -5.85 5.06 3.48
C GLY A 105 -6.92 6.01 4.04
N PRO A 106 -7.81 6.62 3.22
CA PRO A 106 -8.72 7.66 3.69
C PRO A 106 -9.78 7.15 4.68
N SER A 107 -10.20 5.90 4.57
CA SER A 107 -11.20 5.31 5.46
C SER A 107 -10.66 5.13 6.88
N ASP A 108 -9.50 4.50 7.01
CA ASP A 108 -8.85 4.29 8.30
C ASP A 108 -8.38 5.62 8.90
N LEU A 109 -7.90 6.56 8.08
CA LEU A 109 -7.61 7.93 8.52
C LEU A 109 -8.85 8.61 9.12
N SER A 110 -10.02 8.47 8.48
CA SER A 110 -11.27 9.04 9.02
C SER A 110 -11.67 8.39 10.35
N ALA A 111 -11.44 7.07 10.48
CA ALA A 111 -11.70 6.33 11.70
C ALA A 111 -10.72 6.73 12.83
N SER A 112 -9.44 6.93 12.51
CA SER A 112 -8.40 7.32 13.49
C SER A 112 -8.70 8.63 14.21
N ILE A 113 -9.44 9.54 13.58
CA ILE A 113 -9.88 10.81 14.17
C ILE A 113 -11.30 10.76 14.76
N GLY A 114 -11.87 9.57 14.91
CA GLY A 114 -13.20 9.36 15.51
C GLY A 114 -14.38 9.71 14.58
N THR A 115 -14.16 9.85 13.29
CA THR A 115 -15.20 10.21 12.30
C THR A 115 -15.24 9.23 11.12
N PRO A 116 -15.48 7.92 11.35
CA PRO A 116 -15.39 6.91 10.31
C PRO A 116 -16.30 7.21 9.13
N ALA A 117 -15.75 7.15 7.92
CA ALA A 117 -16.41 7.43 6.64
C ALA A 117 -16.97 8.87 6.48
N GLN A 118 -16.64 9.79 7.37
CA GLN A 118 -17.03 11.20 7.25
C GLN A 118 -15.94 12.00 6.50
N PHE A 119 -15.79 11.76 5.21
CA PHE A 119 -14.75 12.36 4.38
C PHE A 119 -14.90 13.89 4.21
N ASP A 120 -16.10 14.42 4.50
CA ASP A 120 -16.37 15.87 4.51
C ASP A 120 -15.92 16.58 5.78
N ASN A 121 -15.54 15.83 6.81
CA ASN A 121 -15.02 16.38 8.06
C ASN A 121 -13.82 17.28 7.81
N GLN A 122 -13.79 18.48 8.40
CA GLN A 122 -12.75 19.48 8.17
C GLN A 122 -11.36 19.02 8.63
N LYS A 123 -11.29 18.24 9.71
CA LYS A 123 -10.02 17.67 10.20
C LYS A 123 -9.50 16.62 9.22
N HIS A 124 -10.38 15.75 8.71
CA HIS A 124 -10.02 14.76 7.68
C HIS A 124 -9.47 15.45 6.42
N LYS A 125 -10.18 16.45 5.88
CA LYS A 125 -9.73 17.21 4.71
C LYS A 125 -8.36 17.86 4.91
N LYS A 126 -8.10 18.42 6.09
CA LYS A 126 -6.78 19.01 6.43
C LYS A 126 -5.67 17.97 6.48
N LEU A 127 -5.93 16.79 7.06
CA LEU A 127 -4.96 15.71 7.14
C LEU A 127 -4.68 15.11 5.75
N MET A 128 -5.72 14.86 4.95
CA MET A 128 -5.55 14.42 3.56
C MET A 128 -4.70 15.41 2.76
N LYS A 129 -5.04 16.72 2.85
CA LYS A 129 -4.26 17.75 2.16
C LYS A 129 -2.80 17.76 2.63
N LYS A 130 -2.56 17.73 3.95
CA LYS A 130 -1.20 17.67 4.50
C LYS A 130 -0.42 16.47 3.94
N ALA A 131 -1.01 15.27 4.01
CA ALA A 131 -0.33 14.07 3.51
C ALA A 131 -0.01 14.18 2.02
N ILE A 132 -0.97 14.61 1.18
CA ILE A 132 -0.78 14.79 -0.25
C ILE A 132 0.33 15.80 -0.55
N ASP A 133 0.29 16.98 0.07
CA ASP A 133 1.28 18.04 -0.14
C ASP A 133 2.69 17.57 0.27
N SER A 134 2.81 16.90 1.42
CA SER A 134 4.09 16.35 1.91
C SER A 134 4.67 15.31 0.96
N ILE A 135 3.84 14.35 0.50
CA ILE A 135 4.31 13.29 -0.40
C ILE A 135 4.71 13.87 -1.76
N LYS A 136 3.92 14.80 -2.30
CA LYS A 136 4.23 15.48 -3.57
C LYS A 136 5.51 16.34 -3.52
N ALA A 137 5.96 16.73 -2.34
CA ALA A 137 7.22 17.44 -2.15
C ALA A 137 8.44 16.49 -2.21
N THR A 138 8.23 15.18 -2.33
CA THR A 138 9.25 14.15 -2.45
C THR A 138 9.25 13.53 -3.84
N GLU A 139 10.20 12.62 -4.10
CA GLU A 139 10.23 11.79 -5.32
C GLU A 139 9.40 10.50 -5.19
N LYS A 140 8.66 10.32 -4.08
CA LYS A 140 7.86 9.12 -3.85
C LYS A 140 6.57 9.15 -4.65
N TYR A 141 6.19 7.98 -5.14
CA TYR A 141 4.88 7.82 -5.74
C TYR A 141 3.77 7.98 -4.70
N LEU A 142 2.63 8.50 -5.13
CA LEU A 142 1.44 8.74 -4.30
C LEU A 142 0.31 7.83 -4.73
N GLY A 143 -0.28 7.10 -3.78
CA GLY A 143 -1.42 6.21 -4.01
C GLY A 143 -2.57 6.44 -3.04
N THR A 144 -3.80 6.05 -3.44
CA THR A 144 -4.99 6.07 -2.59
C THR A 144 -6.12 5.20 -3.14
N THR A 145 -7.28 5.24 -2.49
CA THR A 145 -8.57 4.73 -3.00
C THR A 145 -9.54 5.88 -3.23
N PRO A 146 -10.60 5.74 -4.05
CA PRO A 146 -11.69 6.70 -4.10
C PRO A 146 -12.32 6.92 -2.72
N TYR A 147 -12.63 8.17 -2.38
CA TYR A 147 -13.25 8.55 -1.10
C TYR A 147 -14.18 9.75 -1.26
N GLY A 148 -15.24 9.78 -0.45
CA GLY A 148 -16.25 10.83 -0.56
C GLY A 148 -16.91 10.84 -1.93
N ILE A 149 -16.84 11.96 -2.60
CA ILE A 149 -17.37 12.14 -3.97
C ILE A 149 -16.29 12.03 -5.05
N LYS A 150 -15.01 11.84 -4.66
CA LYS A 150 -13.89 11.79 -5.59
C LYS A 150 -13.93 10.50 -6.40
N THR A 151 -13.92 10.65 -7.71
CA THR A 151 -13.83 9.55 -8.67
C THR A 151 -12.38 9.15 -8.93
N ILE A 152 -12.19 8.07 -9.66
CA ILE A 152 -10.87 7.63 -10.13
C ILE A 152 -10.22 8.69 -11.00
N ILE A 153 -11.02 9.34 -11.88
CA ILE A 153 -10.55 10.38 -12.80
C ILE A 153 -10.05 11.59 -12.01
N ASP A 154 -10.86 12.07 -11.04
CA ASP A 154 -10.48 13.20 -10.19
C ASP A 154 -9.14 12.95 -9.46
N LEU A 155 -8.90 11.72 -9.00
CA LEU A 155 -7.68 11.37 -8.30
C LEU A 155 -6.46 11.37 -9.24
N PHE A 156 -6.60 10.86 -10.47
CA PHE A 156 -5.50 10.96 -11.45
C PHE A 156 -5.25 12.40 -11.90
N GLU A 157 -6.29 13.24 -12.01
CA GLU A 157 -6.14 14.68 -12.28
C GLU A 157 -5.47 15.41 -11.10
N GLU A 158 -5.55 14.86 -9.90
CA GLU A 158 -4.82 15.32 -8.71
C GLU A 158 -3.42 14.71 -8.56
N ASP A 159 -2.84 14.16 -9.62
CA ASP A 159 -1.50 13.55 -9.68
C ASP A 159 -1.29 12.34 -8.75
N PHE A 160 -2.33 11.59 -8.43
CA PHE A 160 -2.14 10.27 -7.84
C PHE A 160 -1.61 9.30 -8.90
N HIS A 161 -0.57 8.55 -8.54
CA HIS A 161 0.08 7.59 -9.45
C HIS A 161 -0.60 6.21 -9.41
N MET A 162 -1.25 5.87 -8.30
CA MET A 162 -1.98 4.62 -8.13
C MET A 162 -3.31 4.86 -7.42
N VAL A 163 -4.39 4.32 -8.01
CA VAL A 163 -5.72 4.33 -7.40
C VAL A 163 -6.25 2.90 -7.32
N VAL A 164 -6.47 2.39 -6.10
CA VAL A 164 -7.12 1.09 -5.89
C VAL A 164 -8.63 1.31 -5.93
N CYS A 165 -9.27 0.86 -7.00
CA CYS A 165 -10.63 1.29 -7.36
C CYS A 165 -11.74 0.47 -6.71
N GLU A 166 -11.66 -0.86 -6.83
CA GLU A 166 -12.74 -1.78 -6.48
C GLU A 166 -12.19 -3.12 -6.00
N ALA A 167 -13.03 -3.84 -5.23
CA ALA A 167 -12.80 -5.22 -4.88
C ALA A 167 -13.75 -6.14 -5.67
N ASP A 168 -13.32 -7.35 -5.96
CA ASP A 168 -14.10 -8.40 -6.62
C ASP A 168 -15.46 -8.64 -5.93
N VAL A 169 -15.45 -8.70 -4.59
CA VAL A 169 -16.67 -8.86 -3.77
C VAL A 169 -17.63 -7.68 -3.95
N SER A 170 -17.13 -6.44 -4.11
CA SER A 170 -17.97 -5.27 -4.36
C SER A 170 -18.60 -5.33 -5.75
N MET A 171 -17.82 -5.69 -6.76
CA MET A 171 -18.31 -5.87 -8.14
C MET A 171 -19.39 -6.96 -8.20
N LEU A 172 -19.17 -8.09 -7.52
CA LEU A 172 -20.13 -9.19 -7.46
C LEU A 172 -21.42 -8.76 -6.76
N ARG A 173 -21.31 -8.10 -5.61
CA ARG A 173 -22.45 -7.57 -4.84
C ARG A 173 -23.31 -6.62 -5.68
N GLU A 174 -22.69 -5.64 -6.35
CA GLU A 174 -23.41 -4.66 -7.16
C GLU A 174 -24.08 -5.31 -8.38
N SER A 175 -23.43 -6.28 -9.00
CA SER A 175 -24.03 -7.04 -10.10
C SER A 175 -25.23 -7.87 -9.62
N ALA A 176 -25.12 -8.56 -8.50
CA ALA A 176 -26.23 -9.31 -7.90
C ALA A 176 -27.39 -8.39 -7.50
N ARG A 177 -27.09 -7.22 -6.92
CA ARG A 177 -28.11 -6.23 -6.55
C ARG A 177 -28.89 -5.72 -7.77
N LYS A 178 -28.21 -5.42 -8.88
CA LYS A 178 -28.85 -5.01 -10.14
C LYS A 178 -29.81 -6.06 -10.67
N LEU A 179 -29.46 -7.33 -10.57
CA LEU A 179 -30.34 -8.44 -10.98
C LEU A 179 -31.53 -8.62 -10.03
N ALA A 180 -31.31 -8.51 -8.72
CA ALA A 180 -32.36 -8.70 -7.71
C ALA A 180 -33.48 -7.65 -7.77
N VAL A 181 -33.21 -6.42 -8.26
CA VAL A 181 -34.23 -5.38 -8.42
C VAL A 181 -34.96 -5.42 -9.76
N GLN A 182 -34.54 -6.30 -10.69
CA GLN A 182 -35.31 -6.54 -11.91
C GLN A 182 -36.56 -7.36 -11.54
N LYS A 183 -37.73 -6.70 -11.47
CA LYS A 183 -39.00 -7.42 -11.27
C LYS A 183 -39.18 -8.34 -12.46
N PRO A 184 -39.52 -9.65 -12.23
CA PRO A 184 -39.97 -10.48 -13.34
C PRO A 184 -41.20 -9.83 -13.94
N CYS A 185 -41.21 -9.65 -15.25
CA CYS A 185 -42.42 -9.32 -16.01
C CYS A 185 -43.29 -10.59 -16.06
N PHE A 186 -44.18 -10.75 -15.09
CA PHE A 186 -45.29 -11.68 -15.13
C PHE A 186 -46.59 -10.92 -15.43
#